data_0350b93364e1e00d10ce2bf7c11408af
#
_entry.id   0350b93364e1e00d10ce2bf7c11408af
#
_cell.length_a   1.000
_cell.length_b   1.000
_cell.length_c   1.000
_cell.angle_alpha   90.00
_cell.angle_beta   90.00
_cell.angle_gamma   90.00
#
_symmetry.space_group_name_H-M   'P 1'
#
loop_
_entity.id
_entity.type
_entity.pdbx_description
1 polymer ?
#
loop_
_entity_poly.entity_id
_entity_poly.type
_entity_poly.pdbx_seq_one_letter_code
_entity_poly.pdbx_strand_id
1 'polypeptide(L)'
;NILDKDLYDNFDHEMKDSKLHGDDLNKEKRNSKNTWIPTTHWIAGFLWHYISKANRDNFLYDLSHIDGETMQYTRYGEGEFYNWHNDSSIAVHYKPQETGLAGGESIDNQKAQVDYLNKNTELVRKLSFTLQLSDPDEYEGGNVQLIDDGGKSYIIPRQRGTIVLFDSRTSHRVLKVTKGTRRSIVGWVVGPRWK
;
A
#
# COMPACT_ATOMS: atom_id res chain seq x y z
N ASN A 1 16.92 8.98 4.97
CA ASN A 1 15.81 9.76 4.43
C ASN A 1 15.94 9.82 2.92
N ILE A 2 14.96 9.33 2.21
CA ILE A 2 14.93 9.37 0.74
C ILE A 2 14.31 10.67 0.20
N LEU A 3 13.58 11.40 1.02
CA LEU A 3 13.03 12.73 0.72
C LEU A 3 13.62 13.74 1.70
N ASP A 4 13.82 14.96 1.28
CA ASP A 4 14.13 16.04 2.19
C ASP A 4 12.86 16.52 2.94
N LYS A 5 13.06 17.38 3.95
CA LYS A 5 11.96 17.83 4.80
C LYS A 5 10.91 18.60 4.03
N ASP A 6 11.32 19.44 3.10
CA ASP A 6 10.41 20.31 2.35
C ASP A 6 9.46 19.52 1.45
N LEU A 7 9.95 18.41 0.86
CA LEU A 7 9.11 17.51 0.06
C LEU A 7 8.07 16.79 0.92
N TYR A 8 8.42 16.40 2.16
CA TYR A 8 7.43 15.83 3.09
C TYR A 8 6.39 16.86 3.52
N ASP A 9 6.81 18.05 3.85
CA ASP A 9 5.92 19.12 4.31
C ASP A 9 4.95 19.52 3.18
N ASN A 10 5.42 19.59 1.94
CA ASN A 10 4.58 19.82 0.77
C ASN A 10 3.58 18.68 0.57
N PHE A 11 4.01 17.43 0.65
CA PHE A 11 3.13 16.27 0.53
C PHE A 11 2.09 16.22 1.66
N ASP A 12 2.50 16.47 2.91
CA ASP A 12 1.58 16.54 4.04
C ASP A 12 0.56 17.68 3.86
N HIS A 13 0.96 18.81 3.26
CA HIS A 13 0.05 19.90 2.94
C HIS A 13 -0.96 19.50 1.86
N GLU A 14 -0.52 18.84 0.77
CA GLU A 14 -1.42 18.32 -0.27
C GLU A 14 -2.45 17.34 0.31
N MET A 15 -2.02 16.47 1.24
CA MET A 15 -2.88 15.43 1.81
C MET A 15 -3.79 15.93 2.93
N LYS A 16 -3.55 17.11 3.47
CA LYS A 16 -4.28 17.67 4.62
C LYS A 16 -5.79 17.77 4.38
N ASP A 17 -6.16 18.22 3.19
CA ASP A 17 -7.56 18.44 2.80
C ASP A 17 -8.16 17.26 2.03
N SER A 18 -7.40 16.17 1.89
CA SER A 18 -7.89 14.96 1.22
C SER A 18 -9.02 14.31 2.00
N LYS A 19 -10.11 13.98 1.29
CA LYS A 19 -11.22 13.24 1.88
C LYS A 19 -10.79 11.81 2.19
N LEU A 20 -10.64 11.50 3.47
CA LEU A 20 -10.30 10.16 3.94
C LEU A 20 -11.56 9.33 4.13
N HIS A 21 -11.52 8.09 3.66
CA HIS A 21 -12.59 7.10 3.80
C HIS A 21 -12.18 6.06 4.84
N GLY A 22 -13.11 5.72 5.74
CA GLY A 22 -12.95 4.61 6.67
C GLY A 22 -13.16 3.27 5.96
N ASP A 23 -12.60 2.21 6.53
CA ASP A 23 -12.88 0.85 6.10
C ASP A 23 -14.11 0.34 6.89
N ASP A 24 -15.29 0.46 6.30
CA ASP A 24 -16.54 0.12 6.97
C ASP A 24 -16.88 -1.39 6.93
N LEU A 25 -16.17 -2.16 6.10
CA LEU A 25 -16.53 -3.56 5.82
C LEU A 25 -16.04 -4.55 6.88
N ASN A 26 -14.98 -4.26 7.62
CA ASN A 26 -14.48 -5.17 8.65
C ASN A 26 -13.60 -4.46 9.69
N LYS A 27 -14.22 -3.70 10.58
CA LYS A 27 -13.54 -2.94 11.64
C LYS A 27 -12.79 -3.82 12.65
N GLU A 28 -13.12 -5.11 12.77
CA GLU A 28 -12.37 -6.05 13.61
C GLU A 28 -11.03 -6.46 12.97
N LYS A 29 -10.98 -6.49 11.65
CA LYS A 29 -9.75 -6.80 10.90
C LYS A 29 -8.90 -5.57 10.68
N ARG A 30 -9.52 -4.46 10.30
CA ARG A 30 -8.85 -3.20 9.97
C ARG A 30 -9.67 -2.02 10.46
N ASN A 31 -9.04 -1.12 11.17
CA ASN A 31 -9.58 0.20 11.49
C ASN A 31 -8.54 1.23 11.09
N SER A 32 -8.80 1.99 10.03
CA SER A 32 -7.92 3.02 9.49
C SER A 32 -8.72 3.95 8.59
N LYS A 33 -8.12 5.07 8.23
CA LYS A 33 -8.65 5.98 7.21
C LYS A 33 -7.69 6.07 6.05
N ASN A 34 -8.21 6.09 4.83
CA ASN A 34 -7.36 6.09 3.65
C ASN A 34 -7.95 6.91 2.49
N THR A 35 -7.09 7.26 1.55
CA THR A 35 -7.44 7.78 0.23
C THR A 35 -6.46 7.25 -0.81
N TRP A 36 -6.83 7.32 -2.07
CA TRP A 36 -6.02 6.80 -3.17
C TRP A 36 -5.30 7.91 -3.90
N ILE A 37 -4.01 7.68 -4.18
CA ILE A 37 -3.12 8.58 -4.92
C ILE A 37 -2.84 7.93 -6.27
N PRO A 38 -3.15 8.57 -7.40
CA PRO A 38 -2.90 8.00 -8.72
C PRO A 38 -1.39 7.95 -9.00
N THR A 39 -0.96 7.03 -9.85
CA THR A 39 0.44 6.92 -10.28
C THR A 39 0.91 8.07 -11.17
N THR A 40 0.01 8.94 -11.62
CA THR A 40 0.35 10.21 -12.24
C THR A 40 0.89 11.26 -11.27
N HIS A 41 0.72 11.05 -9.96
CA HIS A 41 1.29 11.91 -8.93
C HIS A 41 2.82 11.76 -8.89
N TRP A 42 3.56 12.86 -8.68
CA TRP A 42 5.03 12.89 -8.70
C TRP A 42 5.69 11.86 -7.78
N ILE A 43 5.08 11.58 -6.62
CA ILE A 43 5.62 10.64 -5.63
C ILE A 43 5.68 9.19 -6.17
N ALA A 44 4.83 8.84 -7.12
CA ALA A 44 4.82 7.49 -7.68
C ALA A 44 6.09 7.20 -8.47
N GLY A 45 6.54 8.13 -9.31
CA GLY A 45 7.80 7.99 -10.05
C GLY A 45 9.01 7.92 -9.11
N PHE A 46 8.99 8.70 -8.04
CA PHE A 46 10.00 8.67 -7.01
C PHE A 46 10.04 7.29 -6.29
N LEU A 47 8.89 6.79 -5.85
CA LEU A 47 8.79 5.47 -5.23
C LEU A 47 9.21 4.36 -6.18
N TRP A 48 8.78 4.43 -7.45
CA TRP A 48 9.14 3.46 -8.48
C TRP A 48 10.65 3.34 -8.70
N HIS A 49 11.37 4.47 -8.63
CA HIS A 49 12.84 4.45 -8.70
C HIS A 49 13.46 3.57 -7.60
N TYR A 50 13.04 3.76 -6.33
CA TYR A 50 13.58 2.98 -5.22
C TYR A 50 13.09 1.54 -5.22
N ILE A 51 11.84 1.29 -5.61
CA ILE A 51 11.29 -0.06 -5.78
C ILE A 51 12.10 -0.83 -6.82
N SER A 52 12.34 -0.23 -7.99
CA SER A 52 13.10 -0.84 -9.08
C SER A 52 14.54 -1.12 -8.67
N LYS A 53 15.17 -0.18 -7.95
CA LYS A 53 16.52 -0.36 -7.42
C LYS A 53 16.56 -1.52 -6.42
N ALA A 54 15.67 -1.53 -5.45
CA ALA A 54 15.62 -2.59 -4.44
C ALA A 54 15.29 -3.96 -5.04
N ASN A 55 14.42 -4.01 -6.05
CA ASN A 55 14.13 -5.23 -6.76
C ASN A 55 15.36 -5.80 -7.48
N ARG A 56 16.09 -4.95 -8.19
CA ARG A 56 17.32 -5.36 -8.89
C ARG A 56 18.38 -5.88 -7.91
N ASP A 57 18.49 -5.26 -6.74
CA ASP A 57 19.56 -5.55 -5.79
C ASP A 57 19.22 -6.72 -4.84
N ASN A 58 17.92 -7.04 -4.63
CA ASN A 58 17.51 -8.00 -3.60
C ASN A 58 16.50 -9.07 -4.04
N PHE A 59 15.46 -8.70 -4.82
CA PHE A 59 14.34 -9.62 -5.10
C PHE A 59 14.45 -10.32 -6.46
N LEU A 60 14.93 -9.60 -7.47
CA LEU A 60 15.03 -10.09 -8.85
C LEU A 60 13.71 -10.59 -9.43
N TYR A 61 12.60 -10.00 -9.01
CA TYR A 61 11.28 -10.34 -9.50
C TYR A 61 11.01 -9.68 -10.86
N ASP A 62 10.27 -10.38 -11.69
CA ASP A 62 9.69 -9.79 -12.89
C ASP A 62 8.51 -8.90 -12.46
N LEU A 63 8.68 -7.59 -12.57
CA LEU A 63 7.74 -6.57 -12.15
C LEU A 63 7.20 -5.81 -13.36
N SER A 64 5.91 -5.50 -13.34
CA SER A 64 5.24 -4.71 -14.38
C SER A 64 4.99 -3.27 -13.95
N HIS A 65 4.11 -3.05 -12.97
CA HIS A 65 3.67 -1.72 -12.55
C HIS A 65 3.06 -1.75 -11.14
N ILE A 66 2.72 -0.58 -10.62
CA ILE A 66 1.97 -0.45 -9.36
C ILE A 66 0.52 -0.89 -9.60
N ASP A 67 0.02 -1.79 -8.76
CA ASP A 67 -1.31 -2.39 -8.85
C ASP A 67 -2.42 -1.33 -8.87
N GLY A 68 -3.34 -1.48 -9.82
CA GLY A 68 -4.47 -0.56 -10.00
C GLY A 68 -4.08 0.87 -10.36
N GLU A 69 -2.81 1.12 -10.72
CA GLU A 69 -2.26 2.45 -11.01
C GLU A 69 -2.51 3.47 -9.88
N THR A 70 -2.58 2.98 -8.64
CA THR A 70 -2.83 3.80 -7.44
C THR A 70 -2.01 3.33 -6.26
N MET A 71 -1.75 4.25 -5.33
CA MET A 71 -1.16 3.97 -4.03
C MET A 71 -2.15 4.44 -2.95
N GLN A 72 -2.10 3.82 -1.78
CA GLN A 72 -2.98 4.16 -0.68
C GLN A 72 -2.26 5.04 0.34
N TYR A 73 -2.68 6.30 0.49
CA TYR A 73 -2.35 7.08 1.66
C TYR A 73 -3.21 6.60 2.83
N THR A 74 -2.57 6.16 3.89
CA THR A 74 -3.25 5.58 5.04
C THR A 74 -2.91 6.36 6.31
N ARG A 75 -3.93 6.64 7.10
CA ARG A 75 -3.84 7.27 8.42
C ARG A 75 -4.41 6.33 9.48
N TYR A 76 -3.64 6.15 10.56
CA TYR A 76 -4.05 5.46 11.77
C TYR A 76 -4.03 6.44 12.93
N GLY A 77 -5.20 6.74 13.49
CA GLY A 77 -5.36 7.49 14.73
C GLY A 77 -5.36 6.58 15.96
N GLU A 78 -5.58 7.17 17.14
CA GLU A 78 -5.66 6.41 18.39
C GLU A 78 -6.71 5.30 18.33
N GLY A 79 -6.33 4.09 18.77
CA GLY A 79 -7.16 2.90 18.72
C GLY A 79 -7.19 2.19 17.38
N GLU A 80 -6.68 2.80 16.31
CA GLU A 80 -6.69 2.24 14.96
C GLU A 80 -5.53 1.25 14.73
N PHE A 81 -5.77 0.25 13.87
CA PHE A 81 -4.86 -0.87 13.65
C PHE A 81 -5.19 -1.61 12.34
N TYR A 82 -4.35 -2.56 11.96
CA TYR A 82 -4.63 -3.56 10.94
C TYR A 82 -4.06 -4.92 11.38
N ASN A 83 -4.94 -5.90 11.58
CA ASN A 83 -4.56 -7.23 12.03
C ASN A 83 -3.73 -8.01 10.99
N TRP A 84 -3.23 -9.18 11.38
CA TRP A 84 -2.46 -10.07 10.53
C TRP A 84 -3.16 -10.36 9.21
N HIS A 85 -2.44 -10.12 8.11
CA HIS A 85 -2.88 -10.39 6.74
C HIS A 85 -1.65 -10.55 5.83
N ASN A 86 -1.88 -11.01 4.63
CA ASN A 86 -0.95 -10.90 3.52
C ASN A 86 -1.61 -10.15 2.37
N ASP A 87 -0.81 -9.67 1.44
CA ASP A 87 -1.25 -8.88 0.30
C ASP A 87 -1.33 -9.68 -1.00
N SER A 88 -1.04 -10.98 -0.96
CA SER A 88 -0.94 -11.88 -2.10
C SER A 88 -2.29 -12.28 -2.70
N SER A 89 -3.21 -11.34 -2.79
CA SER A 89 -4.43 -11.55 -3.57
C SER A 89 -4.09 -11.62 -5.07
N ILE A 90 -4.89 -12.35 -5.83
CA ILE A 90 -4.90 -12.21 -7.28
C ILE A 90 -5.12 -10.73 -7.55
N ALA A 91 -4.15 -10.08 -8.18
CA ALA A 91 -4.28 -8.69 -8.54
C ALA A 91 -5.40 -8.59 -9.55
N VAL A 92 -6.46 -7.93 -9.17
CA VAL A 92 -7.47 -7.52 -10.11
C VAL A 92 -6.91 -6.29 -10.80
N HIS A 93 -6.32 -6.48 -12.00
CA HIS A 93 -5.90 -5.35 -12.80
C HIS A 93 -7.12 -4.62 -13.28
N TYR A 94 -7.39 -3.60 -12.55
CA TYR A 94 -8.31 -2.60 -12.94
C TYR A 94 -7.54 -1.52 -13.69
N LYS A 95 -7.76 -1.43 -15.00
CA LYS A 95 -7.35 -0.28 -15.79
C LYS A 95 -8.59 0.55 -16.08
N PRO A 96 -8.94 1.53 -15.25
CA PRO A 96 -10.15 2.34 -15.42
C PRO A 96 -10.24 3.00 -16.80
N GLN A 97 -9.08 3.33 -17.38
CA GLN A 97 -8.97 3.98 -18.68
C GLN A 97 -9.30 3.03 -19.87
N GLU A 98 -9.04 1.74 -19.71
CA GLU A 98 -9.31 0.74 -20.77
C GLU A 98 -10.71 0.13 -20.64
N THR A 99 -11.28 0.17 -19.46
CA THR A 99 -12.55 -0.50 -19.16
C THR A 99 -13.74 0.43 -19.13
N GLY A 100 -13.51 1.75 -19.15
CA GLY A 100 -14.59 2.74 -19.05
C GLY A 100 -15.30 2.80 -17.71
N LEU A 101 -14.83 2.05 -16.71
CA LEU A 101 -15.41 2.09 -15.36
C LEU A 101 -14.97 3.36 -14.61
N ALA A 102 -15.70 4.43 -14.80
CA ALA A 102 -15.78 5.48 -13.80
C ALA A 102 -16.72 4.98 -12.70
N GLY A 103 -16.32 5.14 -11.43
CA GLY A 103 -17.12 4.66 -10.30
C GLY A 103 -18.60 5.03 -10.42
N GLY A 104 -19.47 4.03 -10.35
CA GLY A 104 -20.92 4.17 -10.47
C GLY A 104 -21.60 3.20 -11.42
N GLU A 105 -20.88 2.28 -12.06
CA GLU A 105 -21.48 1.26 -12.91
C GLU A 105 -22.22 0.18 -12.10
N SER A 106 -23.16 -0.48 -12.77
CA SER A 106 -24.02 -1.50 -12.13
C SER A 106 -23.19 -2.67 -11.59
N ILE A 107 -23.70 -3.32 -10.54
CA ILE A 107 -23.10 -4.52 -9.93
C ILE A 107 -22.87 -5.64 -10.97
N ASP A 108 -23.74 -5.75 -11.97
CA ASP A 108 -23.64 -6.77 -13.02
C ASP A 108 -22.45 -6.50 -13.96
N ASN A 109 -22.18 -5.24 -14.29
CA ASN A 109 -21.03 -4.84 -15.08
C ASN A 109 -19.74 -5.04 -14.31
N GLN A 110 -19.72 -4.72 -13.02
CA GLN A 110 -18.57 -4.95 -12.16
C GLN A 110 -18.25 -6.44 -12.04
N LYS A 111 -19.26 -7.30 -11.90
CA LYS A 111 -19.08 -8.75 -11.82
C LYS A 111 -18.56 -9.33 -13.14
N ALA A 112 -19.15 -8.95 -14.28
CA ALA A 112 -18.71 -9.39 -15.59
C ALA A 112 -17.26 -9.00 -15.88
N GLN A 113 -16.84 -7.84 -15.39
CA GLN A 113 -15.50 -7.34 -15.54
C GLN A 113 -14.50 -8.03 -14.62
N VAL A 114 -14.87 -8.30 -13.37
CA VAL A 114 -14.08 -9.13 -12.46
C VAL A 114 -13.89 -10.53 -13.05
N ASP A 115 -14.93 -11.12 -13.62
CA ASP A 115 -14.85 -12.43 -14.26
C ASP A 115 -13.95 -12.42 -15.51
N TYR A 116 -13.99 -11.35 -16.30
CA TYR A 116 -13.09 -11.16 -17.44
C TYR A 116 -11.63 -11.01 -16.99
N LEU A 117 -11.37 -10.16 -15.99
CA LEU A 117 -10.05 -9.96 -15.44
C LEU A 117 -9.49 -11.24 -14.83
N ASN A 118 -10.29 -11.99 -14.07
CA ASN A 118 -9.88 -13.27 -13.48
C ASN A 118 -9.49 -14.31 -14.54
N LYS A 119 -10.11 -14.29 -15.72
CA LYS A 119 -9.80 -15.19 -16.82
C LYS A 119 -8.55 -14.78 -17.60
N ASN A 120 -8.32 -13.47 -17.74
CA ASN A 120 -7.32 -12.94 -18.68
C ASN A 120 -6.10 -12.34 -17.96
N THR A 121 -6.15 -12.15 -16.64
CA THR A 121 -5.05 -11.55 -15.91
C THR A 121 -4.08 -12.61 -15.41
N GLU A 122 -2.87 -12.56 -15.92
CA GLU A 122 -1.75 -13.39 -15.48
C GLU A 122 -0.87 -12.72 -14.42
N LEU A 123 -1.23 -11.53 -13.97
CA LEU A 123 -0.45 -10.76 -13.04
C LEU A 123 -0.91 -10.99 -11.59
N VAL A 124 0.06 -11.02 -10.68
CA VAL A 124 -0.17 -11.15 -9.23
C VAL A 124 0.66 -10.11 -8.50
N ARG A 125 0.27 -9.75 -7.29
CA ARG A 125 1.10 -8.91 -6.42
C ARG A 125 2.37 -9.64 -6.03
N LYS A 126 3.50 -9.03 -6.36
CA LYS A 126 4.85 -9.55 -6.09
C LYS A 126 5.48 -8.89 -4.88
N LEU A 127 5.45 -7.57 -4.85
CA LEU A 127 6.02 -6.76 -3.78
C LEU A 127 4.96 -5.85 -3.18
N SER A 128 4.98 -5.77 -1.86
CA SER A 128 4.32 -4.72 -1.09
C SER A 128 5.35 -3.70 -0.64
N PHE A 129 4.96 -2.45 -0.59
CA PHE A 129 5.81 -1.39 -0.06
C PHE A 129 5.05 -0.48 0.90
N THR A 130 5.79 0.09 1.83
CA THR A 130 5.31 1.16 2.71
C THR A 130 6.36 2.25 2.83
N LEU A 131 5.93 3.51 2.68
CA LEU A 131 6.73 4.71 2.98
C LEU A 131 6.23 5.31 4.29
N GLN A 132 7.11 5.48 5.28
CA GLN A 132 6.78 6.13 6.54
C GLN A 132 6.73 7.66 6.35
N LEU A 133 5.59 8.28 6.69
CA LEU A 133 5.39 9.73 6.56
C LEU A 133 5.40 10.46 7.90
N SER A 134 5.02 9.81 9.00
CA SER A 134 5.08 10.39 10.33
C SER A 134 6.47 10.27 10.94
N ASP A 135 6.90 11.27 11.68
CA ASP A 135 8.05 11.14 12.56
C ASP A 135 7.73 10.16 13.71
N PRO A 136 8.74 9.38 14.18
CA PRO A 136 8.55 8.44 15.30
C PRO A 136 7.99 9.08 16.57
N ASP A 137 8.26 10.37 16.78
CA ASP A 137 7.84 11.12 17.98
C ASP A 137 6.40 11.65 17.89
N GLU A 138 5.78 11.61 16.69
CA GLU A 138 4.40 12.06 16.48
C GLU A 138 3.35 11.05 16.98
N TYR A 139 3.75 9.80 17.27
CA TYR A 139 2.80 8.75 17.65
C TYR A 139 3.45 7.66 18.53
N GLU A 140 2.63 7.00 19.33
CA GLU A 140 3.00 5.83 20.12
C GLU A 140 2.23 4.59 19.62
N GLY A 141 2.82 3.40 19.76
CA GLY A 141 2.26 2.19 19.13
C GLY A 141 2.42 2.19 17.62
N GLY A 142 1.45 1.66 16.89
CA GLY A 142 1.40 1.70 15.41
C GLY A 142 2.57 1.01 14.70
N ASN A 143 3.35 0.17 15.38
CA ASN A 143 4.47 -0.54 14.78
C ASN A 143 3.97 -1.51 13.70
N VAL A 144 4.65 -1.52 12.56
CA VAL A 144 4.43 -2.55 11.54
C VAL A 144 5.30 -3.75 11.86
N GLN A 145 4.68 -4.91 11.94
CA GLN A 145 5.34 -6.19 12.14
C GLN A 145 5.21 -7.06 10.90
N LEU A 146 6.29 -7.76 10.57
CA LEU A 146 6.38 -8.78 9.53
C LEU A 146 6.76 -10.12 10.19
N ILE A 147 6.29 -11.22 9.63
CA ILE A 147 6.74 -12.56 10.01
C ILE A 147 7.43 -13.20 8.80
N ASP A 148 8.67 -13.68 8.98
CA ASP A 148 9.37 -14.44 7.95
C ASP A 148 8.87 -15.89 7.86
N ASP A 149 9.36 -16.63 6.86
CA ASP A 149 8.99 -18.02 6.62
C ASP A 149 9.39 -18.96 7.78
N GLY A 150 10.32 -18.54 8.62
CA GLY A 150 10.72 -19.23 9.85
C GLY A 150 9.85 -18.89 11.07
N GLY A 151 8.85 -18.05 10.91
CA GLY A 151 7.95 -17.62 11.98
C GLY A 151 8.54 -16.54 12.91
N LYS A 152 9.69 -15.98 12.57
CA LYS A 152 10.31 -14.91 13.34
C LYS A 152 9.68 -13.57 13.00
N SER A 153 9.33 -12.81 14.02
CA SER A 153 8.71 -11.48 13.87
C SER A 153 9.74 -10.37 13.89
N TYR A 154 9.56 -9.40 13.00
CA TYR A 154 10.38 -8.20 12.86
C TYR A 154 9.51 -6.96 12.93
N ILE A 155 10.03 -5.90 13.57
CA ILE A 155 9.44 -4.56 13.53
C ILE A 155 10.22 -3.75 12.48
N ILE A 156 9.51 -3.15 11.54
CA ILE A 156 10.16 -2.31 10.54
C ILE A 156 10.60 -0.97 11.14
N PRO A 157 11.62 -0.31 10.55
CA PRO A 157 12.05 1.02 10.98
C PRO A 157 10.91 2.04 10.92
N ARG A 158 10.87 2.94 11.92
CA ARG A 158 9.82 3.97 12.06
C ARG A 158 10.20 5.32 11.48
N GLN A 159 11.48 5.53 11.17
CA GLN A 159 11.99 6.82 10.72
C GLN A 159 11.21 7.31 9.51
N ARG A 160 10.81 8.58 9.57
CA ARG A 160 10.19 9.29 8.46
C ARG A 160 11.06 9.15 7.19
N GLY A 161 10.45 8.87 6.07
CA GLY A 161 11.15 8.67 4.80
C GLY A 161 11.76 7.29 4.59
N THR A 162 11.53 6.35 5.49
CA THR A 162 11.92 4.97 5.26
C THR A 162 10.92 4.31 4.31
N ILE A 163 11.43 3.76 3.20
CA ILE A 163 10.70 2.79 2.36
C ILE A 163 11.08 1.39 2.83
N VAL A 164 10.08 0.57 3.06
CA VAL A 164 10.24 -0.87 3.31
C VAL A 164 9.52 -1.62 2.22
N LEU A 165 10.22 -2.57 1.59
CA LEU A 165 9.67 -3.49 0.60
C LEU A 165 9.74 -4.91 1.15
N PHE A 166 8.70 -5.69 0.85
CA PHE A 166 8.63 -7.10 1.22
C PHE A 166 7.78 -7.88 0.20
N ASP A 167 7.99 -9.20 0.16
CA ASP A 167 7.16 -10.08 -0.67
C ASP A 167 5.70 -9.97 -0.24
N SER A 168 4.79 -9.81 -1.20
CA SER A 168 3.36 -9.64 -0.90
C SER A 168 2.73 -10.85 -0.17
N ARG A 169 3.39 -12.00 -0.16
CA ARG A 169 2.98 -13.21 0.59
C ARG A 169 3.36 -13.14 2.07
N THR A 170 4.24 -12.22 2.45
CA THR A 170 4.68 -12.07 3.84
C THR A 170 3.52 -11.62 4.73
N SER A 171 3.28 -12.38 5.80
CA SER A 171 2.31 -12.00 6.83
C SER A 171 2.78 -10.76 7.57
N HIS A 172 1.88 -9.78 7.69
CA HIS A 172 2.19 -8.52 8.37
C HIS A 172 0.98 -7.91 9.04
N ARG A 173 1.23 -6.97 9.94
CA ARG A 173 0.19 -6.20 10.63
C ARG A 173 0.66 -4.80 11.00
N VAL A 174 -0.30 -3.93 11.31
CA VAL A 174 -0.07 -2.65 12.00
C VAL A 174 -0.63 -2.77 13.41
N LEU A 175 0.21 -2.69 14.42
CA LEU A 175 -0.20 -2.67 15.80
C LEU A 175 -1.05 -1.42 16.09
N LYS A 176 -1.89 -1.50 17.11
CA LYS A 176 -2.72 -0.37 17.54
C LYS A 176 -1.88 0.86 17.84
N VAL A 177 -2.28 1.99 17.28
CA VAL A 177 -1.76 3.30 17.69
C VAL A 177 -2.36 3.63 19.05
N THR A 178 -1.52 3.93 20.02
CA THR A 178 -1.94 4.22 21.41
C THR A 178 -2.05 5.70 21.67
N LYS A 179 -1.34 6.52 20.89
CA LYS A 179 -1.39 7.98 20.96
C LYS A 179 -0.95 8.60 19.65
N GLY A 180 -1.53 9.75 19.30
CA GLY A 180 -1.16 10.51 18.11
C GLY A 180 -1.67 9.89 16.81
N THR A 181 -0.95 10.13 15.71
CA THR A 181 -1.38 9.70 14.38
C THR A 181 -0.20 9.20 13.55
N ARG A 182 -0.30 7.96 13.06
CA ARG A 182 0.64 7.40 12.10
C ARG A 182 0.12 7.58 10.67
N ARG A 183 0.98 8.06 9.78
CA ARG A 183 0.70 8.26 8.34
C ARG A 183 1.71 7.47 7.51
N SER A 184 1.23 6.87 6.43
CA SER A 184 2.08 6.15 5.48
C SER A 184 1.46 6.11 4.09
N ILE A 185 2.30 5.92 3.06
CA ILE A 185 1.84 5.47 1.75
C ILE A 185 2.13 3.98 1.68
N VAL A 186 1.14 3.21 1.23
CA VAL A 186 1.30 1.80 0.93
C VAL A 186 0.88 1.52 -0.50
N GLY A 187 1.43 0.47 -1.09
CA GLY A 187 1.06 0.03 -2.42
C GLY A 187 1.66 -1.31 -2.75
N TRP A 188 1.27 -1.80 -3.90
CA TRP A 188 1.61 -3.14 -4.36
C TRP A 188 2.16 -3.05 -5.77
N VAL A 189 3.11 -3.91 -6.06
CA VAL A 189 3.69 -4.03 -7.39
C VAL A 189 3.36 -5.41 -7.94
N VAL A 190 2.88 -5.44 -9.14
CA VAL A 190 2.46 -6.66 -9.82
C VAL A 190 3.47 -7.12 -10.85
N GLY A 191 3.41 -8.39 -11.15
CA GLY A 191 4.16 -9.06 -12.22
C GLY A 191 3.52 -10.38 -12.59
N PRO A 192 4.08 -11.11 -13.58
CA PRO A 192 3.57 -12.41 -14.00
C PRO A 192 3.41 -13.37 -12.84
N ARG A 193 2.49 -14.34 -12.96
CA ARG A 193 2.32 -15.37 -11.93
C ARG A 193 3.64 -16.08 -11.62
N TRP A 194 3.75 -16.58 -10.40
CA TRP A 194 4.87 -17.43 -10.04
C TRP A 194 4.87 -18.70 -10.89
N LYS A 195 6.03 -19.04 -11.43
CA LYS A 195 6.22 -20.30 -12.18
C LYS A 195 6.65 -21.40 -11.24
#